data_ba7c4065db99bb31dc2b21af5c0ca867
#
_entry.id   ba7c4065db99bb31dc2b21af5c0ca867
#
_cell.length_a   1.000
_cell.length_b   1.000
_cell.length_c   1.000
_cell.angle_alpha   90.00
_cell.angle_beta   90.00
_cell.angle_gamma   90.00
#
_symmetry.space_group_name_H-M   'P 1'
#
loop_
_entity.id
_entity.type
_entity.pdbx_description
1 polymer ?
#
loop_
_entity_poly.entity_id
_entity_poly.type
_entity_poly.pdbx_seq_one_letter_code
_entity_poly.pdbx_strand_id
1 'polypeptide(L)'
;MSKIFFSGIGGSGMSAIASFMADRGHIVVGSDRLFDRDPDHPIYRILKAKGVIIVPQNGSGIDTSFDLAVFSTAVEDNQPEVIKARESGITMKTRPQYLCDIVSEFRTVAVTGTSGKSTISGMLAFLMDKLGMKPNFIGGGRVKQFKTENNPGNSIVGSSALLIIEACESDGSIIYYHPFYSIIASLSLDHNLIEKTAEMFETLSRNTKGMTIISGDDDNLRHCRFDKPIKFSIDTKSEYQAKAIEYQSFKTIFKLHGVNFKISLPGKYNLYNALSCIALLSEMGVKLKDIGKILPCFSGIDRRSDIYLNNGKYLVIDDYAHNPHKISCLMESIRKIRHRVCYIFQPHGFGPTRLMKQGYIETFIKNLRDEDHLILLPIYYAGGTSVKDISSEDLLNEIKAAGKSIEVLHERSLLFNRLKEWNNYVVFGARDESLAEFAREISLRLK
;
A
#
# COMPACT_ATOMS: atom_id res chain seq x y z
N MET A 1 19.34 -23.73 3.01
CA MET A 1 17.97 -24.03 2.55
C MET A 1 17.18 -24.41 3.78
N SER A 2 16.11 -23.68 4.11
CA SER A 2 15.28 -23.93 5.31
C SER A 2 13.86 -24.27 4.89
N LYS A 3 13.15 -25.01 5.74
CA LYS A 3 11.71 -25.28 5.60
C LYS A 3 10.93 -24.34 6.52
N ILE A 4 10.15 -23.43 5.94
CA ILE A 4 9.50 -22.32 6.66
C ILE A 4 8.00 -22.42 6.51
N PHE A 5 7.28 -22.36 7.62
CA PHE A 5 5.81 -22.31 7.66
C PHE A 5 5.33 -20.87 7.82
N PHE A 6 4.29 -20.47 7.05
CA PHE A 6 3.67 -19.16 7.14
C PHE A 6 2.18 -19.27 7.45
N SER A 7 1.73 -18.83 8.62
CA SER A 7 0.32 -18.77 8.99
C SER A 7 -0.26 -17.39 8.67
N GLY A 8 -1.36 -17.35 7.90
CA GLY A 8 -1.93 -16.12 7.34
C GLY A 8 -1.19 -15.65 6.08
N ILE A 9 -0.74 -16.59 5.24
CA ILE A 9 0.12 -16.36 4.07
C ILE A 9 -0.56 -15.51 2.98
N GLY A 10 -1.90 -15.46 2.92
CA GLY A 10 -2.67 -14.67 1.95
C GLY A 10 -2.58 -13.16 2.17
N GLY A 11 -2.19 -12.71 3.37
CA GLY A 11 -1.99 -11.29 3.64
C GLY A 11 -0.88 -10.68 2.79
N SER A 12 -1.02 -9.40 2.36
CA SER A 12 -0.08 -8.76 1.43
C SER A 12 1.38 -8.76 1.91
N GLY A 13 1.62 -8.48 3.19
CA GLY A 13 2.98 -8.51 3.77
C GLY A 13 3.52 -9.93 3.97
N MET A 14 2.65 -10.89 4.32
CA MET A 14 3.04 -12.29 4.48
C MET A 14 3.37 -12.93 3.13
N SER A 15 2.50 -12.75 2.12
CA SER A 15 2.73 -13.26 0.76
C SER A 15 3.98 -12.68 0.11
N ALA A 16 4.34 -11.43 0.42
CA ALA A 16 5.58 -10.83 -0.05
C ALA A 16 6.82 -11.55 0.50
N ILE A 17 6.87 -11.76 1.82
CA ILE A 17 7.99 -12.46 2.46
C ILE A 17 8.03 -13.92 2.02
N ALA A 18 6.89 -14.62 1.99
CA ALA A 18 6.80 -16.00 1.55
C ALA A 18 7.29 -16.17 0.11
N SER A 19 6.84 -15.30 -0.81
CA SER A 19 7.32 -15.26 -2.20
C SER A 19 8.81 -15.01 -2.30
N PHE A 20 9.32 -14.06 -1.52
CA PHE A 20 10.75 -13.73 -1.47
C PHE A 20 11.60 -14.92 -1.00
N MET A 21 11.15 -15.63 0.04
CA MET A 21 11.86 -16.80 0.55
C MET A 21 11.81 -17.99 -0.42
N ALA A 22 10.68 -18.20 -1.11
CA ALA A 22 10.57 -19.22 -2.15
C ALA A 22 11.54 -18.94 -3.32
N ASP A 23 11.63 -17.67 -3.78
CA ASP A 23 12.57 -17.26 -4.83
C ASP A 23 14.04 -17.40 -4.40
N ARG A 24 14.34 -17.35 -3.09
CA ARG A 24 15.67 -17.64 -2.52
C ARG A 24 15.96 -19.13 -2.37
N GLY A 25 15.05 -20.00 -2.78
CA GLY A 25 15.23 -21.46 -2.76
C GLY A 25 14.90 -22.13 -1.43
N HIS A 26 14.16 -21.48 -0.52
CA HIS A 26 13.64 -22.12 0.69
C HIS A 26 12.38 -22.93 0.38
N ILE A 27 12.11 -23.98 1.14
CA ILE A 27 10.84 -24.72 1.10
C ILE A 27 9.83 -23.91 1.90
N VAL A 28 8.82 -23.37 1.22
CA VAL A 28 7.79 -22.54 1.84
C VAL A 28 6.48 -23.30 1.86
N VAL A 29 5.93 -23.45 3.07
CA VAL A 29 4.59 -24.01 3.32
C VAL A 29 3.75 -22.96 4.01
N GLY A 30 2.48 -22.87 3.73
CA GLY A 30 1.64 -21.90 4.44
C GLY A 30 0.16 -22.17 4.35
N SER A 31 -0.58 -21.48 5.20
CA SER A 31 -2.03 -21.59 5.34
C SER A 31 -2.68 -20.23 5.45
N ASP A 32 -3.94 -20.16 5.05
CA ASP A 32 -4.78 -18.97 5.26
C ASP A 32 -6.25 -19.38 5.26
N ARG A 33 -7.03 -18.87 6.22
CA ARG A 33 -8.49 -19.12 6.28
C ARG A 33 -9.24 -18.63 5.02
N LEU A 34 -8.67 -17.67 4.31
CA LEU A 34 -9.22 -17.20 3.05
C LEU A 34 -9.15 -18.30 1.98
N PHE A 35 -8.04 -19.02 1.94
CA PHE A 35 -7.83 -20.09 0.96
C PHE A 35 -8.68 -21.33 1.26
N ASP A 36 -8.99 -21.60 2.54
CA ASP A 36 -9.92 -22.66 2.92
C ASP A 36 -11.36 -22.36 2.43
N ARG A 37 -11.72 -21.07 2.30
CA ARG A 37 -13.03 -20.61 1.84
C ARG A 37 -13.10 -20.39 0.33
N ASP A 38 -12.00 -19.94 -0.26
CA ASP A 38 -11.87 -19.60 -1.68
C ASP A 38 -10.57 -20.17 -2.25
N PRO A 39 -10.57 -21.45 -2.65
CA PRO A 39 -9.41 -22.11 -3.24
C PRO A 39 -9.05 -21.57 -4.62
N ASP A 40 -9.89 -20.74 -5.21
CA ASP A 40 -9.67 -20.06 -6.49
C ASP A 40 -9.16 -18.63 -6.35
N HIS A 41 -8.90 -18.18 -5.12
CA HIS A 41 -8.39 -16.84 -4.87
C HIS A 41 -7.11 -16.55 -5.67
N PRO A 42 -6.98 -15.38 -6.32
CA PRO A 42 -5.82 -15.10 -7.19
C PRO A 42 -4.45 -15.28 -6.52
N ILE A 43 -4.31 -14.85 -5.25
CA ILE A 43 -3.06 -15.03 -4.51
C ILE A 43 -2.75 -16.50 -4.23
N TYR A 44 -3.75 -17.31 -3.95
CA TYR A 44 -3.57 -18.77 -3.78
C TYR A 44 -2.95 -19.38 -5.04
N ARG A 45 -3.53 -19.10 -6.22
CA ARG A 45 -3.02 -19.62 -7.50
C ARG A 45 -1.60 -19.18 -7.78
N ILE A 46 -1.28 -17.89 -7.56
CA ILE A 46 0.06 -17.33 -7.78
C ILE A 46 1.09 -17.98 -6.84
N LEU A 47 0.80 -18.08 -5.55
CA LEU A 47 1.70 -18.72 -4.59
C LEU A 47 1.94 -20.19 -4.92
N LYS A 48 0.89 -20.93 -5.31
CA LYS A 48 1.01 -22.31 -5.74
C LYS A 48 1.84 -22.46 -7.02
N ALA A 49 1.64 -21.57 -8.00
CA ALA A 49 2.44 -21.53 -9.23
C ALA A 49 3.92 -21.22 -8.95
N LYS A 50 4.21 -20.48 -7.87
CA LYS A 50 5.56 -20.20 -7.39
C LYS A 50 6.22 -21.40 -6.68
N GLY A 51 5.49 -22.48 -6.43
CA GLY A 51 5.98 -23.65 -5.70
C GLY A 51 5.76 -23.61 -4.19
N VAL A 52 4.99 -22.65 -3.69
CA VAL A 52 4.57 -22.62 -2.27
C VAL A 52 3.54 -23.73 -2.03
N ILE A 53 3.76 -24.53 -1.00
CA ILE A 53 2.84 -25.59 -0.58
C ILE A 53 1.77 -24.99 0.31
N ILE A 54 0.51 -25.00 -0.14
CA ILE A 54 -0.62 -24.48 0.64
C ILE A 54 -1.32 -25.64 1.34
N VAL A 55 -1.55 -25.49 2.64
CA VAL A 55 -2.21 -26.47 3.51
C VAL A 55 -3.41 -25.81 4.23
N PRO A 56 -4.39 -26.60 4.72
CA PRO A 56 -5.50 -26.07 5.52
C PRO A 56 -5.04 -25.38 6.80
N GLN A 57 -5.72 -24.33 7.23
CA GLN A 57 -5.41 -23.58 8.46
C GLN A 57 -6.01 -24.27 9.71
N ASN A 58 -5.59 -25.50 9.98
CA ASN A 58 -6.10 -26.33 11.09
C ASN A 58 -4.98 -26.99 11.91
N GLY A 59 -3.72 -26.63 11.71
CA GLY A 59 -2.56 -27.19 12.38
C GLY A 59 -2.03 -28.50 11.81
N SER A 60 -2.74 -29.19 10.89
CA SER A 60 -2.29 -30.47 10.33
C SER A 60 -1.04 -30.36 9.45
N GLY A 61 -0.76 -29.17 8.93
CA GLY A 61 0.39 -28.91 8.07
C GLY A 61 1.70 -28.62 8.82
N ILE A 62 1.73 -28.64 10.15
CA ILE A 62 2.90 -28.34 10.97
C ILE A 62 3.44 -29.59 11.65
N ASP A 63 4.73 -29.85 11.49
CA ASP A 63 5.47 -30.93 12.14
C ASP A 63 6.90 -30.48 12.52
N THR A 64 7.64 -31.35 13.18
CA THR A 64 9.01 -31.10 13.68
C THR A 64 10.06 -30.93 12.57
N SER A 65 9.71 -31.07 11.30
CA SER A 65 10.62 -30.89 10.16
C SER A 65 10.79 -29.41 9.75
N PHE A 66 10.02 -28.50 10.35
CA PHE A 66 10.15 -27.08 10.08
C PHE A 66 11.24 -26.44 10.92
N ASP A 67 12.07 -25.62 10.28
CA ASP A 67 13.10 -24.81 10.95
C ASP A 67 12.48 -23.57 11.62
N LEU A 68 11.39 -23.04 11.04
CA LEU A 68 10.77 -21.80 11.46
C LEU A 68 9.26 -21.80 11.12
N ALA A 69 8.47 -21.23 12.03
CA ALA A 69 7.08 -20.85 11.77
C ALA A 69 6.89 -19.35 11.94
N VAL A 70 6.37 -18.68 10.89
CA VAL A 70 6.11 -17.24 10.84
C VAL A 70 4.62 -16.98 10.88
N PHE A 71 4.18 -16.16 11.82
CA PHE A 71 2.77 -15.86 12.05
C PHE A 71 2.45 -14.42 11.68
N SER A 72 1.34 -14.23 10.96
CA SER A 72 0.75 -12.91 10.80
C SER A 72 0.31 -12.36 12.16
N THR A 73 0.45 -11.06 12.38
CA THR A 73 -0.06 -10.39 13.59
C THR A 73 -1.58 -10.44 13.74
N ALA A 74 -2.28 -10.88 12.69
CA ALA A 74 -3.73 -11.11 12.72
C ALA A 74 -4.12 -12.55 13.13
N VAL A 75 -3.15 -13.43 13.33
CA VAL A 75 -3.38 -14.81 13.81
C VAL A 75 -3.40 -14.78 15.34
N GLU A 76 -4.48 -15.29 15.92
CA GLU A 76 -4.70 -15.29 17.35
C GLU A 76 -3.94 -16.45 18.03
N ASP A 77 -3.51 -16.28 19.29
CA ASP A 77 -2.69 -17.24 20.02
C ASP A 77 -3.37 -18.61 20.24
N ASN A 78 -4.70 -18.66 20.21
CA ASN A 78 -5.50 -19.87 20.35
C ASN A 78 -5.74 -20.63 19.03
N GLN A 79 -5.16 -20.17 17.92
CA GLN A 79 -5.30 -20.88 16.65
C GLN A 79 -4.56 -22.23 16.69
N PRO A 80 -5.13 -23.29 16.06
CA PRO A 80 -4.54 -24.63 16.08
C PRO A 80 -3.08 -24.66 15.62
N GLU A 81 -2.71 -23.83 14.66
CA GLU A 81 -1.34 -23.75 14.14
C GLU A 81 -0.35 -23.17 15.14
N VAL A 82 -0.76 -22.14 15.91
CA VAL A 82 0.08 -21.56 16.97
C VAL A 82 0.32 -22.59 18.07
N ILE A 83 -0.75 -23.29 18.49
CA ILE A 83 -0.66 -24.36 19.49
C ILE A 83 0.25 -25.47 18.99
N LYS A 84 0.04 -25.96 17.76
CA LYS A 84 0.81 -27.05 17.17
C LYS A 84 2.30 -26.72 17.00
N ALA A 85 2.63 -25.50 16.53
CA ALA A 85 4.02 -25.06 16.42
C ALA A 85 4.72 -25.00 17.79
N ARG A 86 4.02 -24.54 18.82
CA ARG A 86 4.53 -24.50 20.21
C ARG A 86 4.76 -25.91 20.76
N GLU A 87 3.80 -26.83 20.59
CA GLU A 87 3.92 -28.22 21.01
C GLU A 87 5.06 -28.97 20.28
N SER A 88 5.30 -28.64 19.01
CA SER A 88 6.36 -29.22 18.19
C SER A 88 7.74 -28.64 18.48
N GLY A 89 7.86 -27.63 19.34
CA GLY A 89 9.13 -26.97 19.68
C GLY A 89 9.79 -26.20 18.54
N ILE A 90 9.01 -25.82 17.51
CA ILE A 90 9.52 -25.07 16.35
C ILE A 90 9.81 -23.63 16.76
N THR A 91 10.89 -23.04 16.24
CA THR A 91 11.16 -21.60 16.40
C THR A 91 9.98 -20.80 15.81
N MET A 92 9.40 -19.93 16.63
CA MET A 92 8.25 -19.12 16.23
C MET A 92 8.63 -17.65 16.14
N LYS A 93 8.22 -16.97 15.07
CA LYS A 93 8.37 -15.52 14.90
C LYS A 93 7.10 -14.89 14.36
N THR A 94 6.84 -13.67 14.76
CA THR A 94 5.85 -12.85 14.07
C THR A 94 6.41 -12.33 12.74
N ARG A 95 5.53 -11.94 11.81
CA ARG A 95 5.93 -11.30 10.54
C ARG A 95 6.95 -10.17 10.73
N PRO A 96 6.73 -9.20 11.65
CA PRO A 96 7.69 -8.12 11.88
C PRO A 96 9.05 -8.61 12.38
N GLN A 97 9.08 -9.57 13.30
CA GLN A 97 10.33 -10.14 13.80
C GLN A 97 11.13 -10.83 12.69
N TYR A 98 10.46 -11.60 11.84
CA TYR A 98 11.13 -12.27 10.73
C TYR A 98 11.62 -11.28 9.67
N LEU A 99 10.85 -10.22 9.40
CA LEU A 99 11.31 -9.16 8.51
C LEU A 99 12.55 -8.44 9.07
N CYS A 100 12.66 -8.25 10.39
CA CYS A 100 13.88 -7.71 11.03
C CYS A 100 15.11 -8.59 10.75
N ASP A 101 14.95 -9.92 10.82
CA ASP A 101 16.07 -10.83 10.49
C ASP A 101 16.52 -10.64 9.05
N ILE A 102 15.56 -10.64 8.10
CA ILE A 102 15.86 -10.44 6.68
C ILE A 102 16.55 -9.09 6.45
N VAL A 103 16.05 -8.01 7.07
CA VAL A 103 16.63 -6.66 6.97
C VAL A 103 18.09 -6.65 7.39
N SER A 104 18.46 -7.43 8.40
CA SER A 104 19.83 -7.49 8.92
C SER A 104 20.84 -8.14 7.95
N GLU A 105 20.36 -8.96 7.00
CA GLU A 105 21.19 -9.63 6.00
C GLU A 105 21.60 -8.70 4.83
N PHE A 106 20.97 -7.53 4.69
CA PHE A 106 21.10 -6.69 3.51
C PHE A 106 21.51 -5.24 3.84
N ARG A 107 22.01 -4.55 2.83
CA ARG A 107 22.09 -3.10 2.83
C ARG A 107 20.70 -2.52 2.50
N THR A 108 19.89 -2.33 3.53
CA THR A 108 18.46 -2.08 3.39
C THR A 108 18.12 -0.59 3.20
N VAL A 109 17.14 -0.32 2.33
CA VAL A 109 16.38 0.92 2.25
C VAL A 109 15.02 0.69 2.92
N ALA A 110 14.77 1.32 4.06
CA ALA A 110 13.49 1.29 4.74
C ALA A 110 12.62 2.47 4.32
N VAL A 111 11.46 2.20 3.72
CA VAL A 111 10.50 3.23 3.31
C VAL A 111 9.34 3.25 4.29
N THR A 112 9.19 4.37 5.02
CA THR A 112 8.11 4.58 6.00
C THR A 112 7.37 5.90 5.79
N GLY A 113 6.35 6.13 6.60
CA GLY A 113 5.47 7.29 6.56
C GLY A 113 4.00 6.87 6.67
N THR A 114 3.13 7.72 7.15
CA THR A 114 1.69 7.44 7.26
C THR A 114 1.03 7.28 5.88
N SER A 115 1.63 7.88 4.83
CA SER A 115 1.20 7.75 3.43
C SER A 115 2.39 7.58 2.50
N GLY A 116 2.17 6.99 1.30
CA GLY A 116 3.19 6.89 0.24
C GLY A 116 4.05 5.63 0.29
N LYS A 117 4.16 4.92 1.41
CA LYS A 117 5.06 3.76 1.60
C LYS A 117 5.11 2.79 0.42
N SER A 118 3.97 2.19 0.06
CA SER A 118 3.90 1.17 -1.01
C SER A 118 4.29 1.74 -2.38
N THR A 119 3.88 2.98 -2.67
CA THR A 119 4.20 3.61 -3.95
C THR A 119 5.69 3.96 -4.03
N ILE A 120 6.27 4.51 -2.97
CA ILE A 120 7.69 4.86 -2.93
C ILE A 120 8.57 3.61 -3.00
N SER A 121 8.30 2.59 -2.15
CA SER A 121 9.10 1.37 -2.13
C SER A 121 9.03 0.62 -3.46
N GLY A 122 7.84 0.52 -4.08
CA GLY A 122 7.66 -0.10 -5.39
C GLY A 122 8.26 0.73 -6.53
N MET A 123 8.11 2.05 -6.52
CA MET A 123 8.73 2.95 -7.52
C MET A 123 10.26 2.87 -7.43
N LEU A 124 10.80 2.88 -6.22
CA LEU A 124 12.24 2.79 -5.99
C LEU A 124 12.79 1.43 -6.48
N ALA A 125 12.11 0.33 -6.15
CA ALA A 125 12.48 -1.00 -6.63
C ALA A 125 12.47 -1.07 -8.17
N PHE A 126 11.43 -0.52 -8.81
CA PHE A 126 11.35 -0.43 -10.26
C PHE A 126 12.47 0.41 -10.87
N LEU A 127 12.73 1.60 -10.33
CA LEU A 127 13.79 2.47 -10.82
C LEU A 127 15.16 1.82 -10.69
N MET A 128 15.47 1.24 -9.53
CA MET A 128 16.74 0.54 -9.30
C MET A 128 16.92 -0.68 -10.22
N ASP A 129 15.85 -1.45 -10.46
CA ASP A 129 15.89 -2.57 -11.40
C ASP A 129 16.21 -2.10 -12.81
N LYS A 130 15.51 -1.08 -13.32
CA LYS A 130 15.72 -0.51 -14.67
C LYS A 130 17.05 0.21 -14.82
N LEU A 131 17.64 0.68 -13.73
CA LEU A 131 19.01 1.23 -13.69
C LEU A 131 20.09 0.14 -13.62
N GLY A 132 19.72 -1.15 -13.62
CA GLY A 132 20.64 -2.27 -13.58
C GLY A 132 21.24 -2.55 -12.18
N MET A 133 20.68 -1.96 -11.12
CA MET A 133 21.16 -2.15 -9.73
C MET A 133 20.73 -3.48 -9.12
N LYS A 134 19.81 -4.22 -9.78
CA LYS A 134 19.33 -5.55 -9.39
C LYS A 134 18.98 -5.69 -7.90
N PRO A 135 18.09 -4.84 -7.35
CA PRO A 135 17.77 -4.85 -5.93
C PRO A 135 16.91 -6.05 -5.55
N ASN A 136 16.90 -6.36 -4.25
CA ASN A 136 15.86 -7.16 -3.62
C ASN A 136 14.71 -6.23 -3.20
N PHE A 137 13.47 -6.71 -3.16
CA PHE A 137 12.32 -5.94 -2.75
C PHE A 137 11.31 -6.80 -1.99
N ILE A 138 10.80 -6.27 -0.88
CA ILE A 138 9.67 -6.81 -0.11
C ILE A 138 8.73 -5.65 0.21
N GLY A 139 7.55 -5.63 -0.40
CA GLY A 139 6.56 -4.56 -0.24
C GLY A 139 5.18 -5.04 0.17
N GLY A 140 4.35 -4.10 0.65
CA GLY A 140 2.93 -4.35 0.91
C GLY A 140 2.05 -4.16 -0.33
N GLY A 141 2.52 -3.39 -1.32
CA GLY A 141 1.82 -3.12 -2.57
C GLY A 141 2.39 -3.94 -3.74
N ARG A 142 1.54 -4.26 -4.71
CA ARG A 142 1.92 -5.04 -5.91
C ARG A 142 2.33 -4.10 -7.03
N VAL A 143 3.61 -4.09 -7.38
CA VAL A 143 4.16 -3.33 -8.51
C VAL A 143 3.71 -3.97 -9.81
N LYS A 144 3.01 -3.22 -10.66
CA LYS A 144 2.40 -3.76 -11.89
C LYS A 144 3.42 -4.41 -12.82
N GLN A 145 4.61 -3.83 -12.94
CA GLN A 145 5.68 -4.36 -13.80
C GLN A 145 6.37 -5.62 -13.27
N PHE A 146 6.19 -5.96 -12.00
CA PHE A 146 6.75 -7.17 -11.40
C PHE A 146 5.77 -8.34 -11.38
N LYS A 147 4.51 -8.09 -11.74
CA LYS A 147 3.47 -9.12 -11.80
C LYS A 147 3.73 -10.07 -12.95
N THR A 148 3.68 -11.37 -12.62
CA THR A 148 3.71 -12.48 -13.57
C THR A 148 2.71 -13.56 -13.11
N GLU A 149 2.60 -14.64 -13.84
CA GLU A 149 1.74 -15.77 -13.45
C GLU A 149 2.13 -16.40 -12.11
N ASN A 150 3.42 -16.30 -11.74
CA ASN A 150 3.97 -16.84 -10.50
C ASN A 150 4.56 -15.77 -9.57
N ASN A 151 4.29 -14.48 -9.80
CA ASN A 151 4.71 -13.39 -8.91
C ASN A 151 3.58 -12.38 -8.71
N PRO A 152 3.13 -12.15 -7.47
CA PRO A 152 2.10 -11.15 -7.17
C PRO A 152 2.54 -9.72 -7.47
N GLY A 153 3.85 -9.46 -7.61
CA GLY A 153 4.43 -8.14 -7.82
C GLY A 153 4.81 -7.39 -6.54
N ASN A 154 4.72 -8.03 -5.38
CA ASN A 154 5.07 -7.43 -4.08
C ASN A 154 6.44 -7.87 -3.56
N SER A 155 7.18 -8.68 -4.32
CA SER A 155 8.56 -9.05 -4.03
C SER A 155 9.35 -9.33 -5.30
N ILE A 156 10.66 -9.08 -5.26
CA ILE A 156 11.65 -9.57 -6.23
C ILE A 156 12.93 -9.95 -5.49
N VAL A 157 13.63 -10.97 -6.01
CA VAL A 157 14.98 -11.33 -5.59
C VAL A 157 15.94 -10.88 -6.67
N GLY A 158 16.80 -9.92 -6.33
CA GLY A 158 17.89 -9.45 -7.17
C GLY A 158 19.22 -10.07 -6.77
N SER A 159 20.27 -9.76 -7.54
CA SER A 159 21.62 -10.28 -7.26
C SER A 159 22.49 -9.31 -6.45
N SER A 160 22.00 -8.13 -6.08
CA SER A 160 22.75 -7.16 -5.27
C SER A 160 22.51 -7.36 -3.77
N ALA A 161 23.37 -6.73 -2.95
CA ALA A 161 23.18 -6.67 -1.51
C ALA A 161 22.12 -5.62 -1.08
N LEU A 162 21.47 -4.92 -2.01
CA LEU A 162 20.43 -3.93 -1.71
C LEU A 162 19.10 -4.62 -1.47
N LEU A 163 18.41 -4.23 -0.41
CA LEU A 163 17.02 -4.62 -0.13
C LEU A 163 16.18 -3.37 0.07
N ILE A 164 15.04 -3.28 -0.60
CA ILE A 164 14.04 -2.24 -0.38
C ILE A 164 12.88 -2.87 0.38
N ILE A 165 12.48 -2.27 1.51
CA ILE A 165 11.32 -2.73 2.28
C ILE A 165 10.29 -1.61 2.46
N GLU A 166 9.03 -2.00 2.53
CA GLU A 166 7.99 -1.18 3.11
C GLU A 166 7.99 -1.39 4.64
N ALA A 167 8.42 -0.36 5.38
CA ALA A 167 8.51 -0.37 6.84
C ALA A 167 7.25 0.26 7.44
N CYS A 168 6.33 -0.57 7.92
CA CYS A 168 5.05 -0.12 8.47
C CYS A 168 5.20 0.31 9.93
N GLU A 169 4.69 1.48 10.27
CA GLU A 169 4.67 2.02 11.65
C GLU A 169 3.54 1.43 12.50
N SER A 170 2.52 0.82 11.87
CA SER A 170 1.30 0.41 12.57
C SER A 170 1.50 -0.69 13.61
N ASP A 171 2.49 -1.56 13.43
CA ASP A 171 2.84 -2.64 14.34
C ASP A 171 4.02 -2.30 15.27
N GLY A 172 4.56 -1.07 15.17
CA GLY A 172 5.68 -0.60 15.99
C GLY A 172 7.04 -1.21 15.67
N SER A 173 7.14 -2.11 14.68
CA SER A 173 8.36 -2.86 14.40
C SER A 173 9.48 -2.01 13.80
N ILE A 174 9.18 -0.85 13.25
CA ILE A 174 10.17 0.01 12.58
C ILE A 174 11.31 0.44 13.49
N ILE A 175 11.10 0.50 14.80
CA ILE A 175 12.13 0.88 15.78
C ILE A 175 13.25 -0.16 15.91
N TYR A 176 13.02 -1.39 15.46
CA TYR A 176 14.00 -2.48 15.52
C TYR A 176 14.83 -2.60 14.23
N TYR A 177 14.48 -1.85 13.17
CA TYR A 177 15.24 -1.87 11.93
C TYR A 177 16.51 -1.01 12.04
N HIS A 178 17.60 -1.51 11.47
CA HIS A 178 18.88 -0.81 11.33
C HIS A 178 19.23 -0.69 9.83
N PRO A 179 18.46 0.08 9.05
CA PRO A 179 18.67 0.16 7.62
C PRO A 179 19.92 0.97 7.30
N PHE A 180 20.42 0.86 6.06
CA PHE A 180 21.46 1.74 5.58
C PHE A 180 20.89 3.09 5.11
N TYR A 181 19.70 3.06 4.51
CA TYR A 181 18.96 4.26 4.09
C TYR A 181 17.53 4.22 4.62
N SER A 182 16.97 5.36 4.94
CA SER A 182 15.57 5.49 5.27
C SER A 182 14.90 6.62 4.48
N ILE A 183 13.64 6.41 4.08
CA ILE A 183 12.76 7.43 3.52
C ILE A 183 11.57 7.55 4.46
N ILE A 184 11.34 8.75 4.99
CA ILE A 184 10.20 9.09 5.83
C ILE A 184 9.33 10.07 5.04
N ALA A 185 8.26 9.54 4.44
CA ALA A 185 7.51 10.25 3.41
C ALA A 185 6.56 11.31 3.97
N SER A 186 5.89 11.01 5.08
CA SER A 186 4.86 11.86 5.67
C SER A 186 4.55 11.45 7.10
N LEU A 187 4.00 12.38 7.90
CA LEU A 187 3.53 12.12 9.26
C LEU A 187 2.15 12.77 9.46
N SER A 188 1.13 11.94 9.60
CA SER A 188 -0.24 12.36 9.89
C SER A 188 -0.91 11.36 10.83
N LEU A 189 -2.05 11.73 11.40
CA LEU A 189 -2.86 10.80 12.18
C LEU A 189 -3.36 9.64 11.31
N ASP A 190 -3.01 8.41 11.69
CA ASP A 190 -3.49 7.18 11.04
C ASP A 190 -3.77 6.11 12.12
N HIS A 191 -2.92 5.14 12.30
CA HIS A 191 -3.09 4.04 13.27
C HIS A 191 -2.68 4.41 14.70
N ASN A 192 -1.74 5.35 14.86
CA ASN A 192 -1.21 5.82 16.13
C ASN A 192 -1.32 7.35 16.22
N LEU A 193 -1.22 7.88 17.44
CA LEU A 193 -1.07 9.32 17.66
C LEU A 193 0.18 9.85 16.95
N ILE A 194 0.14 11.11 16.51
CA ILE A 194 1.23 11.75 15.76
C ILE A 194 2.53 11.70 16.55
N GLU A 195 2.48 11.99 17.84
CA GLU A 195 3.64 12.03 18.74
C GLU A 195 4.31 10.66 18.84
N LYS A 196 3.53 9.60 19.02
CA LYS A 196 4.04 8.22 19.05
C LYS A 196 4.67 7.80 17.75
N THR A 197 4.07 8.18 16.63
CA THR A 197 4.62 7.89 15.30
C THR A 197 5.89 8.70 15.02
N ALA A 198 5.95 9.95 15.48
CA ALA A 198 7.13 10.79 15.42
C ALA A 198 8.34 10.15 16.15
N GLU A 199 8.11 9.68 17.39
CA GLU A 199 9.15 8.97 18.17
C GLU A 199 9.69 7.72 17.46
N MET A 200 8.81 6.95 16.82
CA MET A 200 9.20 5.79 16.01
C MET A 200 10.06 6.21 14.80
N PHE A 201 9.68 7.28 14.10
CA PHE A 201 10.44 7.79 12.95
C PHE A 201 11.79 8.37 13.36
N GLU A 202 11.86 9.09 14.47
CA GLU A 202 13.13 9.56 15.05
C GLU A 202 14.05 8.39 15.40
N THR A 203 13.47 7.32 15.98
CA THR A 203 14.23 6.10 16.32
C THR A 203 14.75 5.39 15.08
N LEU A 204 13.92 5.22 14.04
CA LEU A 204 14.36 4.65 12.77
C LEU A 204 15.48 5.49 12.14
N SER A 205 15.36 6.82 12.17
CA SER A 205 16.39 7.72 11.65
C SER A 205 17.70 7.60 12.42
N ARG A 206 17.66 7.52 13.76
CA ARG A 206 18.86 7.28 14.59
C ARG A 206 19.52 5.93 14.28
N ASN A 207 18.71 4.91 14.00
CA ASN A 207 19.18 3.56 13.65
C ASN A 207 19.68 3.47 12.19
N THR A 208 19.45 4.50 11.36
CA THR A 208 19.87 4.52 9.95
C THR A 208 21.37 4.82 9.85
N LYS A 209 22.13 3.89 9.26
CA LYS A 209 23.61 3.98 9.20
C LYS A 209 24.13 5.01 8.20
N GLY A 210 23.42 5.26 7.12
CA GLY A 210 23.80 6.15 6.04
C GLY A 210 23.02 7.47 6.09
N MET A 211 21.94 7.58 5.32
CA MET A 211 21.17 8.83 5.21
C MET A 211 19.67 8.61 5.39
N THR A 212 19.02 9.63 5.94
CA THR A 212 17.56 9.72 6.05
C THR A 212 17.04 10.79 5.09
N ILE A 213 16.06 10.41 4.25
CA ILE A 213 15.36 11.30 3.32
C ILE A 213 13.99 11.63 3.89
N ILE A 214 13.63 12.92 3.98
CA ILE A 214 12.34 13.35 4.56
C ILE A 214 11.62 14.37 3.68
N SER A 215 10.29 14.46 3.81
CA SER A 215 9.53 15.56 3.23
C SER A 215 9.81 16.86 3.99
N GLY A 216 10.23 17.91 3.25
CA GLY A 216 10.42 19.25 3.79
C GLY A 216 9.13 20.06 3.92
N ASP A 217 8.05 19.62 3.25
CA ASP A 217 6.74 20.28 3.26
C ASP A 217 5.77 19.71 4.30
N ASP A 218 6.13 18.60 4.97
CA ASP A 218 5.30 18.00 5.99
C ASP A 218 5.49 18.71 7.33
N ASP A 219 4.43 19.37 7.81
CA ASP A 219 4.49 20.19 9.01
C ASP A 219 4.84 19.40 10.27
N ASN A 220 4.35 18.15 10.40
CA ASN A 220 4.64 17.32 11.55
C ASN A 220 6.09 16.82 11.53
N LEU A 221 6.63 16.45 10.35
CA LEU A 221 8.03 16.03 10.23
C LEU A 221 9.02 17.17 10.53
N ARG A 222 8.63 18.45 10.35
CA ARG A 222 9.47 19.60 10.71
C ARG A 222 9.76 19.69 12.21
N HIS A 223 8.87 19.17 13.04
CA HIS A 223 9.00 19.15 14.49
C HIS A 223 9.75 17.93 15.03
N CYS A 224 10.03 16.95 14.19
CA CYS A 224 10.80 15.77 14.55
C CYS A 224 12.31 16.05 14.58
N ARG A 225 13.03 15.31 15.42
CA ARG A 225 14.49 15.43 15.58
C ARG A 225 15.21 14.42 14.70
N PHE A 226 15.66 14.89 13.53
CA PHE A 226 16.48 14.12 12.61
C PHE A 226 17.89 14.71 12.53
N ASP A 227 18.92 13.86 12.50
CA ASP A 227 20.30 14.34 12.29
C ASP A 227 20.56 14.51 10.79
N LYS A 228 20.74 15.77 10.37
CA LYS A 228 21.08 16.18 9.00
C LYS A 228 20.31 15.44 7.90
N PRO A 229 18.96 15.40 7.95
CA PRO A 229 18.19 14.73 6.94
C PRO A 229 18.26 15.46 5.60
N ILE A 230 18.30 14.71 4.52
CA ILE A 230 18.16 15.26 3.16
C ILE A 230 16.68 15.48 2.89
N LYS A 231 16.33 16.68 2.38
CA LYS A 231 14.94 17.08 2.21
C LYS A 231 14.52 17.16 0.75
N PHE A 232 13.34 16.62 0.48
CA PHE A 232 12.62 16.87 -0.77
C PHE A 232 11.36 17.71 -0.53
N SER A 233 10.98 18.55 -1.49
CA SER A 233 9.85 19.46 -1.33
C SER A 233 9.28 19.95 -2.66
N ILE A 234 8.11 20.57 -2.56
CA ILE A 234 7.45 21.30 -3.64
C ILE A 234 7.43 22.79 -3.27
N ASP A 235 6.95 23.10 -2.07
CA ASP A 235 6.63 24.45 -1.63
C ASP A 235 7.78 25.09 -0.86
N THR A 236 8.49 24.33 0.00
CA THR A 236 9.60 24.85 0.81
C THR A 236 10.95 24.71 0.10
N LYS A 237 11.91 25.56 0.49
CA LYS A 237 13.30 25.43 0.00
C LYS A 237 13.95 24.19 0.59
N SER A 238 14.47 23.31 -0.27
CA SER A 238 15.20 22.10 0.11
C SER A 238 16.22 21.70 -0.95
N GLU A 239 17.03 20.70 -0.66
CA GLU A 239 18.02 20.13 -1.58
C GLU A 239 17.36 19.62 -2.85
N TYR A 240 16.22 18.92 -2.72
CA TYR A 240 15.46 18.35 -3.84
C TYR A 240 14.11 19.03 -4.01
N GLN A 241 14.12 20.33 -4.31
CA GLN A 241 12.91 21.11 -4.56
C GLN A 241 12.46 21.01 -6.01
N ALA A 242 11.26 20.50 -6.28
CA ALA A 242 10.63 20.55 -7.59
C ALA A 242 10.23 22.00 -7.96
N LYS A 243 10.49 22.38 -9.21
CA LYS A 243 10.13 23.71 -9.76
C LYS A 243 9.40 23.54 -11.09
N ALA A 244 8.73 24.60 -11.56
CA ALA A 244 7.99 24.62 -12.81
C ALA A 244 7.06 23.42 -12.95
N ILE A 245 6.23 23.19 -11.93
CA ILE A 245 5.35 22.03 -11.84
C ILE A 245 4.10 22.28 -12.68
N GLU A 246 3.81 21.33 -13.57
CA GLU A 246 2.62 21.31 -14.40
C GLU A 246 1.84 20.02 -14.15
N TYR A 247 0.66 20.14 -13.55
CA TYR A 247 -0.26 19.01 -13.33
C TYR A 247 -1.17 18.88 -14.56
N GLN A 248 -1.06 17.77 -15.25
CA GLN A 248 -1.95 17.37 -16.34
C GLN A 248 -2.81 16.19 -15.89
N SER A 249 -3.86 15.82 -16.64
CA SER A 249 -4.88 14.85 -16.20
C SER A 249 -4.33 13.56 -15.59
N PHE A 250 -3.28 12.96 -16.18
CA PHE A 250 -2.69 11.69 -15.70
C PHE A 250 -1.17 11.70 -15.73
N LYS A 251 -0.57 12.89 -15.72
CA LYS A 251 0.88 13.05 -15.65
C LYS A 251 1.22 14.35 -14.95
N THR A 252 2.40 14.38 -14.35
CA THR A 252 2.98 15.62 -13.78
C THR A 252 4.34 15.83 -14.42
N ILE A 253 4.60 17.06 -14.86
CA ILE A 253 5.88 17.50 -15.40
C ILE A 253 6.49 18.49 -14.43
N PHE A 254 7.79 18.41 -14.19
CA PHE A 254 8.49 19.34 -13.29
C PHE A 254 9.97 19.43 -13.63
N LYS A 255 10.64 20.43 -13.08
CA LYS A 255 12.09 20.59 -13.15
C LYS A 255 12.74 20.36 -11.78
N LEU A 256 13.87 19.68 -11.77
CA LEU A 256 14.72 19.52 -10.60
C LEU A 256 16.19 19.65 -11.02
N HIS A 257 16.94 20.56 -10.40
CA HIS A 257 18.33 20.85 -10.75
C HIS A 257 18.56 21.03 -12.27
N GLY A 258 17.64 21.70 -12.95
CA GLY A 258 17.71 21.95 -14.40
C GLY A 258 17.31 20.79 -15.29
N VAL A 259 17.03 19.60 -14.74
CA VAL A 259 16.57 18.44 -15.49
C VAL A 259 15.04 18.38 -15.50
N ASN A 260 14.46 18.10 -16.67
CA ASN A 260 13.02 17.89 -16.81
C ASN A 260 12.66 16.47 -16.41
N PHE A 261 11.62 16.32 -15.61
CA PHE A 261 11.04 15.04 -15.18
C PHE A 261 9.58 14.95 -15.58
N LYS A 262 9.12 13.71 -15.78
CA LYS A 262 7.72 13.37 -16.02
C LYS A 262 7.35 12.16 -15.18
N ILE A 263 6.18 12.22 -14.54
CA ILE A 263 5.56 11.10 -13.84
C ILE A 263 4.26 10.78 -14.57
N SER A 264 4.02 9.52 -14.90
CA SER A 264 2.81 9.04 -15.57
C SER A 264 1.72 8.60 -14.56
N LEU A 265 1.69 9.19 -13.39
CA LEU A 265 0.69 8.98 -12.33
C LEU A 265 0.08 10.33 -11.93
N PRO A 266 -1.24 10.38 -11.63
CA PRO A 266 -1.91 11.62 -11.25
C PRO A 266 -1.62 12.02 -9.79
N GLY A 267 -1.77 13.31 -9.50
CA GLY A 267 -1.85 13.85 -8.15
C GLY A 267 -0.52 14.34 -7.56
N LYS A 268 -0.65 15.38 -6.72
CA LYS A 268 0.46 16.02 -6.00
C LYS A 268 1.25 15.02 -5.15
N TYR A 269 0.57 14.04 -4.54
CA TYR A 269 1.19 13.02 -3.71
C TYR A 269 2.16 12.11 -4.49
N ASN A 270 1.88 11.81 -5.78
CA ASN A 270 2.81 11.04 -6.60
C ASN A 270 4.06 11.85 -6.98
N LEU A 271 3.97 13.17 -7.03
CA LEU A 271 5.15 14.03 -7.17
C LEU A 271 6.04 13.92 -5.93
N TYR A 272 5.48 13.97 -4.71
CA TYR A 272 6.25 13.74 -3.48
C TYR A 272 6.89 12.34 -3.45
N ASN A 273 6.13 11.31 -3.83
CA ASN A 273 6.66 9.94 -3.92
C ASN A 273 7.85 9.85 -4.88
N ALA A 274 7.77 10.49 -6.04
CA ALA A 274 8.86 10.50 -7.00
C ALA A 274 10.07 11.31 -6.52
N LEU A 275 9.85 12.47 -5.89
CA LEU A 275 10.92 13.29 -5.35
C LEU A 275 11.74 12.56 -4.30
N SER A 276 11.09 11.79 -3.41
CA SER A 276 11.80 10.96 -2.42
C SER A 276 12.67 9.90 -3.06
N CYS A 277 12.18 9.23 -4.13
CA CYS A 277 12.98 8.26 -4.89
C CYS A 277 14.15 8.93 -5.63
N ILE A 278 13.91 10.06 -6.27
CA ILE A 278 14.94 10.82 -6.99
C ILE A 278 16.02 11.29 -6.02
N ALA A 279 15.63 11.83 -4.85
CA ALA A 279 16.56 12.27 -3.83
C ALA A 279 17.49 11.12 -3.40
N LEU A 280 16.94 9.98 -2.99
CA LEU A 280 17.76 8.84 -2.58
C LEU A 280 18.67 8.36 -3.71
N LEU A 281 18.16 8.15 -4.93
CA LEU A 281 18.95 7.67 -6.06
C LEU A 281 20.06 8.63 -6.44
N SER A 282 19.79 9.95 -6.41
CA SER A 282 20.80 10.96 -6.68
C SER A 282 21.93 10.94 -5.64
N GLU A 283 21.59 10.83 -4.36
CA GLU A 283 22.56 10.69 -3.27
C GLU A 283 23.35 9.38 -3.34
N MET A 284 22.78 8.34 -3.94
CA MET A 284 23.50 7.10 -4.26
C MET A 284 24.41 7.23 -5.50
N GLY A 285 24.49 8.43 -6.12
CA GLY A 285 25.33 8.71 -7.26
C GLY A 285 24.70 8.46 -8.64
N VAL A 286 23.42 8.19 -8.71
CA VAL A 286 22.71 8.01 -10.00
C VAL A 286 22.45 9.39 -10.63
N LYS A 287 22.80 9.54 -11.91
CA LYS A 287 22.58 10.80 -12.64
C LYS A 287 21.10 11.09 -12.80
N LEU A 288 20.68 12.31 -12.49
CA LEU A 288 19.28 12.78 -12.60
C LEU A 288 18.70 12.54 -14.00
N LYS A 289 19.50 12.70 -15.06
CA LYS A 289 19.06 12.45 -16.45
C LYS A 289 18.67 10.98 -16.67
N ASP A 290 19.34 10.03 -16.04
CA ASP A 290 19.05 8.60 -16.20
C ASP A 290 17.80 8.20 -15.42
N ILE A 291 17.63 8.76 -14.21
CA ILE A 291 16.36 8.63 -13.46
C ILE A 291 15.20 9.21 -14.27
N GLY A 292 15.38 10.40 -14.87
CA GLY A 292 14.35 11.09 -15.65
C GLY A 292 13.90 10.35 -16.89
N LYS A 293 14.76 9.53 -17.52
CA LYS A 293 14.39 8.66 -18.65
C LYS A 293 13.48 7.49 -18.22
N ILE A 294 13.71 6.94 -17.02
CA ILE A 294 13.06 5.70 -16.55
C ILE A 294 11.77 6.01 -15.81
N LEU A 295 11.73 7.09 -15.03
CA LEU A 295 10.61 7.44 -14.18
C LEU A 295 9.24 7.44 -14.89
N PRO A 296 9.09 7.96 -16.13
CA PRO A 296 7.83 7.91 -16.86
C PRO A 296 7.30 6.52 -17.17
N CYS A 297 8.16 5.50 -17.10
CA CYS A 297 7.80 4.10 -17.39
C CYS A 297 7.17 3.39 -16.19
N PHE A 298 7.20 3.97 -14.99
CA PHE A 298 6.57 3.38 -13.81
C PHE A 298 5.05 3.45 -13.94
N SER A 299 4.39 2.28 -13.99
CA SER A 299 2.94 2.16 -14.20
C SER A 299 2.12 2.17 -12.90
N GLY A 300 2.79 2.27 -11.75
CA GLY A 300 2.13 2.33 -10.44
C GLY A 300 2.02 0.99 -9.72
N ILE A 301 1.27 1.02 -8.65
CA ILE A 301 0.94 -0.10 -7.77
C ILE A 301 -0.52 -0.46 -7.99
N ASP A 302 -0.88 -1.73 -7.93
CA ASP A 302 -2.28 -2.17 -7.97
C ASP A 302 -3.08 -1.42 -6.90
N ARG A 303 -4.28 -1.04 -7.27
CA ARG A 303 -5.21 -0.36 -6.36
C ARG A 303 -4.67 0.94 -5.75
N ARG A 304 -3.80 1.65 -6.47
CA ARG A 304 -3.32 3.00 -6.12
C ARG A 304 -3.53 3.92 -7.29
N SER A 305 -4.71 4.55 -7.36
CA SER A 305 -5.21 5.30 -8.51
C SER A 305 -5.09 4.50 -9.81
N ASP A 306 -5.51 3.24 -9.75
CA ASP A 306 -5.39 2.27 -10.82
C ASP A 306 -6.47 2.53 -11.89
N ILE A 307 -6.04 2.87 -13.10
CA ILE A 307 -6.92 3.29 -14.18
C ILE A 307 -7.29 2.08 -15.03
N TYR A 308 -8.54 1.63 -14.95
CA TYR A 308 -9.10 0.53 -15.76
C TYR A 308 -9.67 0.99 -17.09
N LEU A 309 -10.16 2.24 -17.15
CA LEU A 309 -10.67 2.85 -18.37
C LEU A 309 -10.39 4.35 -18.36
N ASN A 310 -9.94 4.86 -19.48
CA ASN A 310 -9.83 6.29 -19.76
C ASN A 310 -9.87 6.50 -21.26
N ASN A 311 -11.07 6.63 -21.85
CA ASN A 311 -11.28 6.74 -23.28
C ASN A 311 -11.80 8.12 -23.74
N GLY A 312 -11.64 9.14 -22.87
CA GLY A 312 -12.14 10.50 -23.12
C GLY A 312 -13.57 10.70 -22.67
N LYS A 313 -14.47 9.74 -22.87
CA LYS A 313 -15.86 9.77 -22.41
C LYS A 313 -16.01 9.22 -20.99
N TYR A 314 -15.38 8.10 -20.72
CA TYR A 314 -15.49 7.39 -19.45
C TYR A 314 -14.13 7.28 -18.75
N LEU A 315 -14.16 7.38 -17.43
CA LEU A 315 -13.04 7.10 -16.54
C LEU A 315 -13.46 6.09 -15.49
N VAL A 316 -12.67 5.05 -15.27
CA VAL A 316 -12.85 4.10 -14.15
C VAL A 316 -11.51 3.93 -13.43
N ILE A 317 -11.53 4.20 -12.14
CA ILE A 317 -10.35 4.12 -11.25
C ILE A 317 -10.69 3.21 -10.06
N ASP A 318 -9.70 2.39 -9.63
CA ASP A 318 -9.70 1.73 -8.32
C ASP A 318 -8.60 2.31 -7.44
N ASP A 319 -8.91 2.54 -6.16
CA ASP A 319 -7.94 3.04 -5.18
C ASP A 319 -8.10 2.36 -3.81
N TYR A 320 -7.02 2.33 -3.07
CA TYR A 320 -6.97 1.73 -1.72
C TYR A 320 -7.27 2.73 -0.60
N ALA A 321 -7.68 3.96 -0.92
CA ALA A 321 -8.01 4.99 0.07
C ALA A 321 -9.11 4.48 1.02
N HIS A 322 -8.86 4.59 2.33
CA HIS A 322 -9.72 3.98 3.34
C HIS A 322 -9.79 4.76 4.66
N ASN A 323 -9.05 5.83 4.81
CA ASN A 323 -9.19 6.75 5.94
C ASN A 323 -9.53 8.15 5.44
N PRO A 324 -10.05 9.04 6.29
CA PRO A 324 -10.51 10.37 5.90
C PRO A 324 -9.48 11.17 5.10
N HIS A 325 -8.23 11.19 5.55
CA HIS A 325 -7.15 11.92 4.87
C HIS A 325 -6.86 11.38 3.46
N LYS A 326 -6.73 10.05 3.30
CA LYS A 326 -6.47 9.41 2.00
C LYS A 326 -7.64 9.61 1.04
N ILE A 327 -8.87 9.55 1.55
CA ILE A 327 -10.10 9.82 0.77
C ILE A 327 -10.12 11.27 0.29
N SER A 328 -9.82 12.24 1.16
CA SER A 328 -9.73 13.65 0.76
C SER A 328 -8.71 13.85 -0.36
N CYS A 329 -7.49 13.32 -0.21
CA CYS A 329 -6.44 13.41 -1.22
C CYS A 329 -6.86 12.80 -2.57
N LEU A 330 -7.53 11.63 -2.54
CA LEU A 330 -8.07 10.98 -3.74
C LEU A 330 -9.10 11.88 -4.42
N MET A 331 -10.13 12.32 -3.68
CA MET A 331 -11.21 13.16 -4.22
C MET A 331 -10.67 14.49 -4.75
N GLU A 332 -9.74 15.15 -4.06
CA GLU A 332 -9.08 16.37 -4.51
C GLU A 332 -8.30 16.18 -5.81
N SER A 333 -7.67 15.04 -5.98
CA SER A 333 -6.93 14.72 -7.22
C SER A 333 -7.88 14.49 -8.40
N ILE A 334 -8.98 13.74 -8.17
CA ILE A 334 -9.96 13.42 -9.20
C ILE A 334 -10.75 14.66 -9.63
N ARG A 335 -11.19 15.52 -8.70
CA ARG A 335 -11.98 16.71 -9.02
C ARG A 335 -11.22 17.73 -9.88
N LYS A 336 -9.88 17.70 -9.88
CA LYS A 336 -9.06 18.55 -10.75
C LYS A 336 -9.09 18.12 -12.22
N ILE A 337 -9.44 16.88 -12.49
CA ILE A 337 -9.35 16.29 -13.83
C ILE A 337 -10.69 15.82 -14.37
N ARG A 338 -11.71 15.68 -13.52
CA ARG A 338 -13.04 15.18 -13.90
C ARG A 338 -14.16 15.87 -13.12
N HIS A 339 -15.30 16.01 -13.76
CA HIS A 339 -16.56 16.47 -13.19
C HIS A 339 -17.57 15.33 -13.16
N ARG A 340 -18.63 15.45 -12.36
CA ARG A 340 -19.72 14.49 -12.24
C ARG A 340 -19.21 13.06 -12.02
N VAL A 341 -18.65 12.85 -10.85
CA VAL A 341 -18.01 11.59 -10.46
C VAL A 341 -18.94 10.77 -9.57
N CYS A 342 -19.08 9.49 -9.87
CA CYS A 342 -19.65 8.49 -8.97
C CYS A 342 -18.52 7.89 -8.12
N TYR A 343 -18.48 8.25 -6.85
CA TYR A 343 -17.58 7.69 -5.86
C TYR A 343 -18.21 6.48 -5.21
N ILE A 344 -17.54 5.33 -5.21
CA ILE A 344 -18.04 4.07 -4.66
C ILE A 344 -17.09 3.65 -3.55
N PHE A 345 -17.51 3.85 -2.31
CA PHE A 345 -16.69 3.59 -1.13
C PHE A 345 -17.14 2.36 -0.37
N GLN A 346 -16.19 1.49 -0.03
CA GLN A 346 -16.41 0.39 0.88
C GLN A 346 -15.63 0.60 2.18
N PRO A 347 -16.28 0.89 3.31
CA PRO A 347 -15.65 0.84 4.62
C PRO A 347 -15.18 -0.59 4.94
N HIS A 348 -14.15 -0.74 5.77
CA HIS A 348 -13.68 -2.05 6.19
C HIS A 348 -13.50 -2.14 7.71
N GLY A 349 -13.97 -3.26 8.28
CA GLY A 349 -13.91 -3.53 9.72
C GLY A 349 -14.84 -2.62 10.54
N PHE A 350 -15.65 -3.22 11.41
CA PHE A 350 -16.62 -2.45 12.23
C PHE A 350 -15.92 -1.50 13.21
N GLY A 351 -14.86 -1.95 13.89
CA GLY A 351 -14.09 -1.12 14.82
C GLY A 351 -13.45 0.11 14.16
N PRO A 352 -12.63 -0.05 13.10
CA PRO A 352 -12.10 1.07 12.34
C PRO A 352 -13.15 2.01 11.77
N THR A 353 -14.27 1.48 11.24
CA THR A 353 -15.36 2.31 10.71
C THR A 353 -15.98 3.15 11.82
N ARG A 354 -16.22 2.59 13.00
CA ARG A 354 -16.74 3.31 14.16
C ARG A 354 -15.79 4.43 14.61
N LEU A 355 -14.51 4.12 14.72
CA LEU A 355 -13.49 5.09 15.11
C LEU A 355 -13.40 6.27 14.15
N MET A 356 -13.53 6.02 12.85
CA MET A 356 -13.38 7.02 11.80
C MET A 356 -14.71 7.60 11.30
N LYS A 357 -15.86 7.23 11.89
CA LYS A 357 -17.20 7.61 11.43
C LYS A 357 -17.31 9.11 11.15
N GLN A 358 -17.00 9.92 12.15
CA GLN A 358 -17.12 11.37 12.05
C GLN A 358 -16.19 11.94 10.97
N GLY A 359 -14.96 11.45 10.91
CA GLY A 359 -13.99 11.86 9.89
C GLY A 359 -14.43 11.51 8.46
N TYR A 360 -15.09 10.36 8.25
CA TYR A 360 -15.67 10.01 6.94
C TYR A 360 -16.78 10.99 6.55
N ILE A 361 -17.71 11.26 7.48
CA ILE A 361 -18.84 12.17 7.25
C ILE A 361 -18.31 13.56 6.85
N GLU A 362 -17.45 14.16 7.64
CA GLU A 362 -16.85 15.45 7.37
C GLU A 362 -16.08 15.48 6.05
N THR A 363 -15.31 14.43 5.75
CA THR A 363 -14.55 14.32 4.50
C THR A 363 -15.47 14.28 3.29
N PHE A 364 -16.54 13.50 3.32
CA PHE A 364 -17.46 13.44 2.20
C PHE A 364 -18.29 14.73 2.05
N ILE A 365 -18.77 15.31 3.14
CA ILE A 365 -19.50 16.60 3.09
C ILE A 365 -18.60 17.68 2.47
N LYS A 366 -17.32 17.75 2.86
CA LYS A 366 -16.37 18.75 2.36
C LYS A 366 -16.00 18.56 0.89
N ASN A 367 -15.85 17.32 0.44
CA ASN A 367 -15.24 17.04 -0.86
C ASN A 367 -16.24 16.70 -1.97
N LEU A 368 -17.46 16.25 -1.66
CA LEU A 368 -18.50 16.01 -2.67
C LEU A 368 -19.02 17.34 -3.21
N ARG A 369 -18.98 17.49 -4.55
CA ARG A 369 -19.63 18.58 -5.26
C ARG A 369 -21.11 18.22 -5.49
N ASP A 370 -21.91 19.20 -5.89
CA ASP A 370 -23.36 18.99 -6.10
C ASP A 370 -23.63 18.03 -7.28
N GLU A 371 -22.75 18.00 -8.28
CA GLU A 371 -22.83 17.08 -9.41
C GLU A 371 -22.26 15.68 -9.15
N ASP A 372 -21.56 15.47 -8.03
CA ASP A 372 -21.01 14.17 -7.66
C ASP A 372 -22.03 13.30 -6.95
N HIS A 373 -21.81 11.99 -6.97
CA HIS A 373 -22.64 11.02 -6.26
C HIS A 373 -21.76 10.07 -5.45
N LEU A 374 -22.18 9.74 -4.23
CA LEU A 374 -21.50 8.78 -3.36
C LEU A 374 -22.35 7.52 -3.20
N ILE A 375 -21.78 6.39 -3.52
CA ILE A 375 -22.35 5.07 -3.21
C ILE A 375 -21.53 4.47 -2.07
N LEU A 376 -22.18 4.14 -0.98
CA LEU A 376 -21.58 3.35 0.11
C LEU A 376 -21.92 1.88 -0.10
N LEU A 377 -20.91 1.02 -0.05
CA LEU A 377 -21.09 -0.42 -0.01
C LEU A 377 -21.16 -0.90 1.45
N PRO A 378 -21.72 -2.09 1.74
CA PRO A 378 -21.68 -2.67 3.08
C PRO A 378 -20.27 -2.78 3.62
N ILE A 379 -20.11 -2.63 4.95
CA ILE A 379 -18.81 -2.73 5.61
C ILE A 379 -18.18 -4.10 5.32
N TYR A 380 -17.00 -4.10 4.70
CA TYR A 380 -16.25 -5.33 4.48
C TYR A 380 -15.71 -5.90 5.79
N TYR A 381 -15.96 -7.18 6.04
CA TYR A 381 -15.55 -7.87 7.26
C TYR A 381 -14.78 -9.15 6.94
N ALA A 382 -13.48 -9.12 7.19
CA ALA A 382 -12.58 -10.26 6.94
C ALA A 382 -12.72 -11.40 7.98
N GLY A 383 -13.50 -11.18 9.04
CA GLY A 383 -13.65 -12.10 10.17
C GLY A 383 -13.01 -11.58 11.46
N GLY A 384 -13.22 -12.30 12.56
CA GLY A 384 -12.74 -11.94 13.90
C GLY A 384 -13.89 -11.79 14.91
N THR A 385 -13.60 -11.16 16.05
CA THR A 385 -14.52 -11.03 17.20
C THR A 385 -15.12 -9.63 17.36
N SER A 386 -14.98 -8.75 16.34
CA SER A 386 -15.48 -7.37 16.42
C SER A 386 -17.00 -7.29 16.53
N VAL A 387 -17.49 -6.43 17.40
CA VAL A 387 -18.93 -6.11 17.53
C VAL A 387 -19.41 -5.42 16.25
N LYS A 388 -20.52 -5.90 15.69
CA LYS A 388 -21.13 -5.39 14.44
C LYS A 388 -22.26 -4.39 14.77
N ASP A 389 -21.92 -3.27 15.40
CA ASP A 389 -22.83 -2.26 15.89
C ASP A 389 -22.84 -0.96 15.08
N ILE A 390 -22.26 -0.98 13.89
CA ILE A 390 -22.25 0.12 12.93
C ILE A 390 -22.46 -0.42 11.53
N SER A 391 -23.10 0.36 10.67
CA SER A 391 -23.39 0.05 9.27
C SER A 391 -23.03 1.21 8.34
N SER A 392 -23.16 1.04 7.05
CA SER A 392 -22.97 2.12 6.07
C SER A 392 -24.12 3.13 6.11
N GLU A 393 -25.29 2.74 6.58
CA GLU A 393 -26.44 3.60 6.81
C GLU A 393 -26.19 4.66 7.89
N ASP A 394 -25.35 4.35 8.87
CA ASP A 394 -24.95 5.30 9.92
C ASP A 394 -24.10 6.47 9.38
N LEU A 395 -23.47 6.31 8.23
CA LEU A 395 -22.79 7.37 7.49
C LEU A 395 -23.74 8.13 6.57
N LEU A 396 -24.67 7.38 5.94
CA LEU A 396 -25.63 7.93 4.97
C LEU A 396 -26.42 9.10 5.53
N ASN A 397 -27.02 8.93 6.71
CA ASN A 397 -28.03 9.87 7.23
C ASN A 397 -27.46 11.28 7.43
N GLU A 398 -26.26 11.38 7.99
CA GLU A 398 -25.62 12.67 8.26
C GLU A 398 -25.14 13.36 6.96
N ILE A 399 -24.58 12.60 6.02
CA ILE A 399 -24.10 13.12 4.73
C ILE A 399 -25.31 13.58 3.88
N LYS A 400 -26.41 12.83 3.90
CA LYS A 400 -27.65 13.18 3.21
C LYS A 400 -28.33 14.42 3.79
N ALA A 401 -28.32 14.55 5.13
CA ALA A 401 -28.83 15.73 5.82
C ALA A 401 -28.07 17.00 5.47
N ALA A 402 -26.78 16.87 5.13
CA ALA A 402 -25.95 17.96 4.60
C ALA A 402 -26.21 18.29 3.11
N GLY A 403 -27.25 17.71 2.50
CA GLY A 403 -27.65 17.99 1.11
C GLY A 403 -26.81 17.27 0.05
N LYS A 404 -25.99 16.29 0.41
CA LYS A 404 -25.15 15.57 -0.56
C LYS A 404 -25.90 14.41 -1.22
N SER A 405 -25.59 14.16 -2.50
CA SER A 405 -26.13 13.02 -3.26
C SER A 405 -25.44 11.73 -2.84
N ILE A 406 -26.17 10.87 -2.11
CA ILE A 406 -25.63 9.64 -1.52
C ILE A 406 -26.67 8.54 -1.41
N GLU A 407 -26.23 7.29 -1.58
CA GLU A 407 -27.02 6.08 -1.31
C GLU A 407 -26.17 4.96 -0.72
N VAL A 408 -26.82 3.94 -0.12
CA VAL A 408 -26.19 2.65 0.22
C VAL A 408 -26.63 1.63 -0.83
N LEU A 409 -25.67 0.89 -1.36
CA LEU A 409 -25.91 -0.15 -2.35
C LEU A 409 -25.49 -1.51 -1.78
N HIS A 410 -26.46 -2.35 -1.42
CA HIS A 410 -26.21 -3.66 -0.81
C HIS A 410 -25.67 -4.70 -1.80
N GLU A 411 -26.08 -4.60 -3.06
CA GLU A 411 -25.64 -5.50 -4.13
C GLU A 411 -24.98 -4.72 -5.26
N ARG A 412 -23.68 -4.99 -5.49
CA ARG A 412 -22.88 -4.30 -6.51
C ARG A 412 -23.45 -4.45 -7.93
N SER A 413 -24.11 -5.59 -8.20
CA SER A 413 -24.74 -5.89 -9.50
C SER A 413 -25.79 -4.88 -9.91
N LEU A 414 -26.48 -4.27 -8.95
CA LEU A 414 -27.52 -3.25 -9.23
C LEU A 414 -26.95 -2.00 -9.91
N LEU A 415 -25.69 -1.68 -9.68
CA LEU A 415 -25.03 -0.55 -10.34
C LEU A 415 -24.93 -0.75 -11.86
N PHE A 416 -24.79 -1.98 -12.32
CA PHE A 416 -24.60 -2.26 -13.76
C PHE A 416 -25.77 -1.81 -14.64
N ASN A 417 -26.98 -1.71 -14.07
CA ASN A 417 -28.14 -1.20 -14.77
C ASN A 417 -28.14 0.34 -14.91
N ARG A 418 -27.26 1.03 -14.16
CA ARG A 418 -27.20 2.49 -14.03
C ARG A 418 -25.87 3.09 -14.51
N LEU A 419 -25.01 2.31 -15.17
CA LEU A 419 -23.66 2.74 -15.57
C LEU A 419 -23.60 3.93 -16.53
N LYS A 420 -24.74 4.37 -17.11
CA LYS A 420 -24.76 5.54 -18.00
C LYS A 420 -25.18 6.83 -17.30
N GLU A 421 -25.51 6.77 -16.01
CA GLU A 421 -25.88 7.96 -15.22
C GLU A 421 -24.67 8.87 -14.96
N TRP A 422 -23.47 8.30 -14.91
CA TRP A 422 -22.21 9.03 -14.72
C TRP A 422 -21.19 8.67 -15.80
N ASN A 423 -20.19 9.54 -15.97
CA ASN A 423 -19.09 9.28 -16.90
C ASN A 423 -17.80 8.83 -16.17
N ASN A 424 -17.72 9.09 -14.88
CA ASN A 424 -16.51 8.87 -14.10
C ASN A 424 -16.84 8.06 -12.86
N TYR A 425 -16.12 6.94 -12.65
CA TYR A 425 -16.32 6.01 -11.54
C TYR A 425 -15.01 5.87 -10.78
N VAL A 426 -15.07 6.06 -9.47
CA VAL A 426 -13.93 5.87 -8.57
C VAL A 426 -14.36 4.87 -7.50
N VAL A 427 -13.87 3.64 -7.62
CA VAL A 427 -14.10 2.54 -6.67
C VAL A 427 -12.97 2.56 -5.66
N PHE A 428 -13.25 2.59 -4.36
CA PHE A 428 -12.19 2.64 -3.37
C PHE A 428 -12.57 2.03 -2.03
N GLY A 429 -11.54 1.58 -1.32
CA GLY A 429 -11.61 0.91 -0.02
C GLY A 429 -10.47 -0.07 0.16
N ALA A 430 -10.17 -0.44 1.40
CA ALA A 430 -9.12 -1.37 1.74
C ALA A 430 -9.65 -2.79 2.01
N ARG A 431 -8.73 -3.77 2.03
CA ARG A 431 -8.94 -5.16 2.44
C ARG A 431 -9.78 -6.02 1.49
N ASP A 432 -10.80 -5.50 0.84
CA ASP A 432 -11.59 -6.24 -0.13
C ASP A 432 -10.92 -6.20 -1.52
N GLU A 433 -10.24 -7.28 -1.87
CA GLU A 433 -9.56 -7.41 -3.17
C GLU A 433 -10.55 -7.49 -4.34
N SER A 434 -11.81 -7.87 -4.09
CA SER A 434 -12.84 -7.94 -5.14
C SER A 434 -13.31 -6.57 -5.65
N LEU A 435 -12.95 -5.46 -4.97
CA LEU A 435 -13.20 -4.11 -5.48
C LEU A 435 -12.45 -3.83 -6.79
N ALA A 436 -11.24 -4.34 -6.94
CA ALA A 436 -10.47 -4.22 -8.18
C ALA A 436 -11.18 -4.93 -9.35
N GLU A 437 -11.74 -6.13 -9.10
CA GLU A 437 -12.53 -6.84 -10.10
C GLU A 437 -13.84 -6.11 -10.42
N PHE A 438 -14.50 -5.57 -9.41
CA PHE A 438 -15.68 -4.75 -9.61
C PHE A 438 -15.42 -3.49 -10.48
N ALA A 439 -14.30 -2.79 -10.23
CA ALA A 439 -13.86 -1.69 -11.09
C ALA A 439 -13.58 -2.15 -12.53
N ARG A 440 -12.96 -3.33 -12.69
CA ARG A 440 -12.71 -3.94 -13.99
C ARG A 440 -14.00 -4.26 -14.74
N GLU A 441 -14.99 -4.84 -14.07
CA GLU A 441 -16.30 -5.13 -14.65
C GLU A 441 -17.03 -3.85 -15.10
N ILE A 442 -17.02 -2.79 -14.28
CA ILE A 442 -17.54 -1.48 -14.68
C ILE A 442 -16.86 -1.02 -15.96
N SER A 443 -15.53 -1.13 -16.03
CA SER A 443 -14.76 -0.69 -17.20
C SER A 443 -15.10 -1.46 -18.48
N LEU A 444 -15.33 -2.76 -18.36
CA LEU A 444 -15.68 -3.62 -19.50
C LEU A 444 -17.09 -3.32 -20.05
N ARG A 445 -18.04 -2.97 -19.17
CA ARG A 445 -19.41 -2.64 -19.56
C ARG A 445 -19.56 -1.23 -20.14
N LEU A 446 -18.55 -0.36 -19.94
CA LEU A 446 -18.52 1.01 -20.46
C LEU A 446 -17.69 1.16 -21.76
N LYS A 447 -16.97 0.11 -22.17
CA LYS A 447 -16.26 0.07 -23.47
C LYS A 447 -17.24 -0.07 -24.61
#